data_6de36a3a2788a9a584138afb30bd211b
#
_entry.id   6de36a3a2788a9a584138afb30bd211b
#
_cell.length_a   1.000
_cell.length_b   1.000
_cell.length_c   1.000
_cell.angle_alpha   90.00
_cell.angle_beta   90.00
_cell.angle_gamma   90.00
#
_symmetry.space_group_name_H-M   'P 1'
#
loop_
_entity.id
_entity.type
_entity.pdbx_description
1 polymer ?
#
loop_
_entity_poly.entity_id
_entity_poly.type
_entity_poly.pdbx_seq_one_letter_code
_entity_poly.pdbx_strand_id
1 'polypeptide(L)'
;MNESALEGFVKIVELNSFSAAAEALYLSQSALSQQIRTLEGQLQFELFQHVPRRVVLTPSGQDFYPKAKQLIALYQQAVCHARAVQQQEKPPERHLIIAGCHEAMRMFVYDVFSLTSELCLQYTPILGQCANRSEVWRSLKKGEMDLSFQLESA
;
A
#
# COMPACT_ATOMS: atom_id res chain seq x y z
N MET A 1 1.73 8.44 17.44
CA MET A 1 0.87 7.75 16.46
C MET A 1 1.09 6.26 16.63
N ASN A 2 0.04 5.47 16.80
CA ASN A 2 0.13 4.02 17.07
C ASN A 2 -0.20 3.27 15.77
N GLU A 3 0.68 2.36 15.31
CA GLU A 3 0.49 1.51 14.13
C GLU A 3 -0.85 0.76 14.18
N SER A 4 -1.15 0.14 15.32
CA SER A 4 -2.41 -0.59 15.54
C SER A 4 -3.67 0.26 15.32
N ALA A 5 -3.62 1.56 15.62
CA ALA A 5 -4.74 2.45 15.37
C ALA A 5 -4.88 2.82 13.88
N LEU A 6 -3.76 2.94 13.15
CA LEU A 6 -3.78 3.12 11.69
C LEU A 6 -4.31 1.87 10.98
N GLU A 7 -3.86 0.69 11.39
CA GLU A 7 -4.38 -0.58 10.88
C GLU A 7 -5.88 -0.71 11.16
N GLY A 8 -6.30 -0.35 12.36
CA GLY A 8 -7.72 -0.31 12.74
C GLY A 8 -8.54 0.59 11.81
N PHE A 9 -8.05 1.80 11.54
CA PHE A 9 -8.69 2.74 10.63
C PHE A 9 -8.83 2.15 9.22
N VAL A 10 -7.73 1.65 8.64
CA VAL A 10 -7.73 1.05 7.30
C VAL A 10 -8.69 -0.13 7.25
N LYS A 11 -8.67 -1.00 8.27
CA LYS A 11 -9.53 -2.21 8.32
C LYS A 11 -11.01 -1.89 8.43
N ILE A 12 -11.37 -0.85 9.18
CA ILE A 12 -12.76 -0.36 9.25
C ILE A 12 -13.26 0.10 7.87
N VAL A 13 -12.42 0.82 7.14
CA VAL A 13 -12.76 1.31 5.78
C VAL A 13 -12.91 0.15 4.81
N GLU A 14 -11.98 -0.80 4.81
CA GLU A 14 -11.99 -1.98 3.92
C GLU A 14 -13.23 -2.86 4.13
N LEU A 15 -13.56 -3.14 5.39
CA LEU A 15 -14.68 -4.01 5.76
C LEU A 15 -16.02 -3.26 5.89
N ASN A 16 -15.98 -1.93 5.79
CA ASN A 16 -17.15 -1.06 5.99
C ASN A 16 -17.92 -1.37 7.28
N SER A 17 -17.21 -1.80 8.34
CA SER A 17 -17.81 -2.24 9.60
C SER A 17 -16.81 -2.19 10.76
N PHE A 18 -17.16 -1.51 11.85
CA PHE A 18 -16.38 -1.52 13.09
C PHE A 18 -16.33 -2.90 13.74
N SER A 19 -17.45 -3.63 13.72
CA SER A 19 -17.52 -4.96 14.34
C SER A 19 -16.69 -5.98 13.57
N ALA A 20 -16.80 -6.01 12.23
CA ALA A 20 -16.02 -6.91 11.39
C ALA A 20 -14.53 -6.59 11.44
N ALA A 21 -14.16 -5.29 11.49
CA ALA A 21 -12.77 -4.89 11.64
C ALA A 21 -12.19 -5.29 13.00
N ALA A 22 -12.96 -5.13 14.07
CA ALA A 22 -12.54 -5.55 15.42
C ALA A 22 -12.32 -7.06 15.48
N GLU A 23 -13.22 -7.87 14.93
CA GLU A 23 -13.08 -9.32 14.83
C GLU A 23 -11.83 -9.71 14.03
N ALA A 24 -11.62 -9.10 12.88
CA ALA A 24 -10.43 -9.36 12.04
C ALA A 24 -9.10 -8.99 12.72
N LEU A 25 -9.13 -8.05 13.66
CA LEU A 25 -7.96 -7.60 14.44
C LEU A 25 -7.88 -8.26 15.84
N TYR A 26 -8.73 -9.21 16.13
CA TYR A 26 -8.83 -9.88 17.45
C TYR A 26 -9.03 -8.89 18.60
N LEU A 27 -9.82 -7.84 18.37
CA LEU A 27 -10.15 -6.80 19.36
C LEU A 27 -11.65 -6.80 19.67
N SER A 28 -12.02 -6.21 20.81
CA SER A 28 -13.42 -5.81 21.01
C SER A 28 -13.76 -4.57 20.19
N GLN A 29 -15.01 -4.42 19.77
CA GLN A 29 -15.46 -3.22 19.06
C GLN A 29 -15.23 -1.95 19.88
N SER A 30 -15.42 -2.01 21.21
CA SER A 30 -15.17 -0.89 22.11
C SER A 30 -13.69 -0.50 22.15
N ALA A 31 -12.78 -1.47 22.19
CA ALA A 31 -11.34 -1.23 22.14
C ALA A 31 -10.92 -0.58 20.81
N LEU A 32 -11.40 -1.10 19.69
CA LEU A 32 -11.14 -0.52 18.38
C LEU A 32 -11.68 0.91 18.27
N SER A 33 -12.91 1.14 18.72
CA SER A 33 -13.50 2.49 18.73
C SER A 33 -12.70 3.47 19.60
N GLN A 34 -12.16 3.03 20.74
CA GLN A 34 -11.30 3.85 21.58
C GLN A 34 -9.95 4.16 20.91
N GLN A 35 -9.36 3.19 20.19
CA GLN A 35 -8.14 3.43 19.43
C GLN A 35 -8.35 4.48 18.33
N ILE A 36 -9.49 4.41 17.61
CA ILE A 36 -9.83 5.40 16.59
C ILE A 36 -10.00 6.78 17.18
N ARG A 37 -10.74 6.93 18.28
CA ARG A 37 -10.88 8.24 18.97
C ARG A 37 -9.54 8.80 19.41
N THR A 38 -8.65 7.95 19.90
CA THR A 38 -7.29 8.37 20.27
C THR A 38 -6.49 8.84 19.08
N LEU A 39 -6.63 8.13 17.94
CA LEU A 39 -5.99 8.51 16.67
C LEU A 39 -6.52 9.87 16.17
N GLU A 40 -7.83 10.07 16.12
CA GLU A 40 -8.48 11.33 15.75
C GLU A 40 -8.03 12.49 16.65
N GLY A 41 -7.94 12.25 17.97
CA GLY A 41 -7.42 13.21 18.90
C GLY A 41 -5.95 13.59 18.64
N GLN A 42 -5.11 12.66 18.23
CA GLN A 42 -3.71 12.92 17.86
C GLN A 42 -3.59 13.66 16.53
N LEU A 43 -4.49 13.36 15.58
CA LEU A 43 -4.53 13.99 14.25
C LEU A 43 -5.17 15.38 14.28
N GLN A 44 -5.93 15.70 15.33
CA GLN A 44 -6.69 16.95 15.47
C GLN A 44 -7.80 17.11 14.40
N PHE A 45 -8.27 16.00 13.85
CA PHE A 45 -9.43 15.95 12.95
C PHE A 45 -10.14 14.59 13.04
N GLU A 46 -11.43 14.56 12.70
CA GLU A 46 -12.24 13.34 12.66
C GLU A 46 -12.00 12.60 11.35
N LEU A 47 -11.90 11.26 11.44
CA LEU A 47 -11.78 10.35 10.30
C LEU A 47 -13.14 9.86 9.83
N PHE A 48 -14.06 9.65 10.78
CA PHE A 48 -15.41 9.15 10.51
C PHE A 48 -16.47 10.18 10.88
N GLN A 49 -17.55 10.20 10.10
CA GLN A 49 -18.76 10.95 10.44
C GLN A 49 -19.58 10.17 11.46
N HIS A 50 -20.19 10.87 12.41
CA HIS A 50 -21.10 10.28 13.39
C HIS A 50 -22.47 9.95 12.77
N VAL A 51 -22.52 8.95 11.90
CA VAL A 51 -23.76 8.47 11.28
C VAL A 51 -24.15 7.12 11.92
N PRO A 52 -25.36 7.00 12.52
CA PRO A 52 -25.77 5.75 13.13
C PRO A 52 -25.77 4.58 12.13
N ARG A 53 -25.20 3.46 12.54
CA ARG A 53 -25.18 2.19 11.79
C ARG A 53 -24.49 2.25 10.40
N ARG A 54 -23.69 3.27 10.14
CA ARG A 54 -22.95 3.40 8.86
C ARG A 54 -21.52 3.83 9.14
N VAL A 55 -20.60 3.30 8.36
CA VAL A 55 -19.21 3.77 8.30
C VAL A 55 -19.14 4.79 7.16
N VAL A 56 -18.96 6.06 7.50
CA VAL A 56 -18.83 7.13 6.52
C VAL A 56 -17.59 7.93 6.87
N LEU A 57 -16.68 8.06 5.92
CA LEU A 57 -15.49 8.90 6.10
C LEU A 57 -15.85 10.39 6.02
N THR A 58 -15.14 11.19 6.81
CA THR A 58 -15.08 12.65 6.59
C THR A 58 -14.27 12.96 5.34
N PRO A 59 -14.33 14.18 4.77
CA PRO A 59 -13.42 14.59 3.69
C PRO A 59 -11.94 14.42 4.07
N SER A 60 -11.58 14.75 5.31
CA SER A 60 -10.22 14.53 5.86
C SER A 60 -9.88 13.04 5.95
N GLY A 61 -10.82 12.19 6.36
CA GLY A 61 -10.66 10.74 6.41
C GLY A 61 -10.47 10.13 5.02
N GLN A 62 -11.18 10.64 4.00
CA GLN A 62 -11.01 10.20 2.61
C GLN A 62 -9.62 10.53 2.06
N ASP A 63 -9.12 11.74 2.32
CA ASP A 63 -7.76 12.14 1.92
C ASP A 63 -6.69 11.39 2.70
N PHE A 64 -6.93 11.12 3.98
CA PHE A 64 -5.98 10.44 4.86
C PHE A 64 -5.88 8.94 4.59
N TYR A 65 -6.95 8.27 4.13
CA TYR A 65 -7.00 6.83 3.94
C TYR A 65 -5.84 6.27 3.07
N PRO A 66 -5.59 6.76 1.84
CA PRO A 66 -4.47 6.26 1.04
C PRO A 66 -3.11 6.53 1.70
N LYS A 67 -2.98 7.64 2.42
CA LYS A 67 -1.75 7.99 3.14
C LYS A 67 -1.51 7.09 4.35
N ALA A 68 -2.57 6.71 5.06
CA ALA A 68 -2.50 5.75 6.16
C ALA A 68 -1.98 4.38 5.68
N LYS A 69 -2.46 3.89 4.53
CA LYS A 69 -1.95 2.65 3.91
C LYS A 69 -0.45 2.75 3.59
N GLN A 70 -0.02 3.86 3.01
CA GLN A 70 1.39 4.10 2.70
C GLN A 70 2.27 4.15 3.96
N LEU A 71 1.78 4.79 5.03
CA LEU A 71 2.49 4.85 6.32
C LEU A 71 2.67 3.47 6.96
N ILE A 72 1.62 2.64 6.96
CA ILE A 72 1.70 1.26 7.45
C ILE A 72 2.75 0.48 6.64
N ALA A 73 2.67 0.57 5.32
CA ALA A 73 3.60 -0.10 4.43
C ALA A 73 5.06 0.32 4.67
N LEU A 74 5.31 1.62 4.78
CA LEU A 74 6.64 2.16 5.06
C LEU A 74 7.18 1.70 6.41
N TYR A 75 6.33 1.68 7.45
CA TYR A 75 6.71 1.20 8.77
C TYR A 75 7.11 -0.28 8.73
N GLN A 76 6.31 -1.13 8.12
CA GLN A 76 6.59 -2.56 7.97
C GLN A 76 7.89 -2.81 7.21
N GLN A 77 8.13 -2.05 6.13
CA GLN A 77 9.37 -2.09 5.40
C GLN A 77 10.57 -1.72 6.29
N ALA A 78 10.48 -0.63 7.04
CA ALA A 78 11.55 -0.19 7.92
C ALA A 78 11.88 -1.25 8.99
N VAL A 79 10.85 -1.86 9.59
CA VAL A 79 11.02 -2.94 10.58
C VAL A 79 11.67 -4.17 9.95
N CYS A 80 11.23 -4.56 8.75
CA CYS A 80 11.80 -5.69 8.02
C CYS A 80 13.30 -5.47 7.72
N HIS A 81 13.66 -4.29 7.22
CA HIS A 81 15.06 -3.92 6.96
C HIS A 81 15.92 -3.93 8.24
N ALA A 82 15.39 -3.34 9.33
CA ALA A 82 16.12 -3.33 10.59
C ALA A 82 16.37 -4.73 11.15
N ARG A 83 15.39 -5.63 11.03
CA ARG A 83 15.53 -7.05 11.42
C ARG A 83 16.57 -7.78 10.58
N ALA A 84 16.58 -7.56 9.26
CA ALA A 84 17.57 -8.17 8.36
C ALA A 84 18.99 -7.71 8.71
N VAL A 85 19.20 -6.43 9.01
CA VAL A 85 20.47 -5.90 9.48
C VAL A 85 20.91 -6.55 10.80
N GLN A 86 19.97 -6.74 11.75
CA GLN A 86 20.27 -7.36 13.04
C GLN A 86 20.69 -8.83 12.88
N GLN A 87 20.11 -9.56 11.94
CA GLN A 87 20.39 -10.96 11.67
C GLN A 87 21.65 -11.16 10.80
N GLN A 88 22.31 -10.09 10.38
CA GLN A 88 23.41 -10.11 9.40
C GLN A 88 23.02 -10.82 8.08
N GLU A 89 21.77 -11.06 7.89
CA GLU A 89 21.24 -11.54 6.62
C GLU A 89 21.18 -10.35 5.66
N LYS A 90 21.83 -10.46 4.52
CA LYS A 90 21.63 -9.53 3.42
C LYS A 90 20.13 -9.61 3.09
N PRO A 91 19.37 -8.51 3.19
CA PRO A 91 17.94 -8.57 2.83
C PRO A 91 17.86 -9.19 1.44
N PRO A 92 16.93 -10.10 1.18
CA PRO A 92 16.83 -10.72 -0.12
C PRO A 92 16.67 -9.61 -1.16
N GLU A 93 17.69 -9.42 -1.98
CA GLU A 93 17.62 -8.51 -3.13
C GLU A 93 16.66 -9.13 -4.15
N ARG A 94 15.40 -9.19 -3.80
CA ARG A 94 14.36 -9.57 -4.74
C ARG A 94 14.04 -8.33 -5.56
N HIS A 95 14.61 -8.28 -6.73
CA HIS A 95 14.31 -7.23 -7.70
C HIS A 95 13.01 -7.58 -8.41
N LEU A 96 12.14 -6.60 -8.58
CA LEU A 96 11.00 -6.67 -9.48
C LEU A 96 11.31 -5.78 -10.68
N ILE A 97 11.64 -6.39 -11.80
CA ILE A 97 11.99 -5.67 -13.02
C ILE A 97 10.70 -5.33 -13.77
N ILE A 98 10.37 -4.05 -13.77
CA ILE A 98 9.19 -3.49 -14.43
C ILE A 98 9.67 -2.69 -15.62
N ALA A 99 9.28 -3.07 -16.82
CA ALA A 99 9.67 -2.34 -18.01
C ALA A 99 8.48 -2.11 -18.97
N GLY A 100 8.58 -1.10 -19.79
CA GLY A 100 7.56 -0.77 -20.77
C GLY A 100 8.07 0.22 -21.81
N CYS A 101 7.26 0.54 -22.81
CA CYS A 101 7.57 1.61 -23.74
C CYS A 101 7.51 2.98 -23.03
N HIS A 102 8.27 3.93 -23.56
CA HIS A 102 8.49 5.23 -22.90
C HIS A 102 7.19 5.96 -22.56
N GLU A 103 6.20 5.95 -23.45
CA GLU A 103 4.91 6.62 -23.23
C GLU A 103 4.08 5.94 -22.15
N ALA A 104 4.00 4.61 -22.17
CA ALA A 104 3.30 3.85 -21.15
C ALA A 104 3.92 4.06 -19.77
N MET A 105 5.26 4.07 -19.68
CA MET A 105 5.96 4.32 -18.43
C MET A 105 5.70 5.73 -17.89
N ARG A 106 5.65 6.75 -18.73
CA ARG A 106 5.33 8.12 -18.29
C ARG A 106 3.90 8.28 -17.77
N MET A 107 2.93 7.63 -18.40
CA MET A 107 1.52 7.74 -18.01
C MET A 107 1.21 6.94 -16.74
N PHE A 108 1.82 5.78 -16.56
CA PHE A 108 1.45 4.84 -15.50
C PHE A 108 2.46 4.71 -14.37
N VAL A 109 3.61 5.40 -14.42
CA VAL A 109 4.62 5.32 -13.35
C VAL A 109 4.01 5.64 -11.98
N TYR A 110 3.13 6.63 -11.90
CA TYR A 110 2.49 7.02 -10.64
C TYR A 110 1.49 5.95 -10.16
N ASP A 111 0.70 5.38 -11.07
CA ASP A 111 -0.28 4.34 -10.76
C ASP A 111 0.42 3.02 -10.41
N VAL A 112 1.53 2.72 -11.11
CA VAL A 112 2.37 1.56 -10.80
C VAL A 112 2.97 1.68 -9.40
N PHE A 113 3.49 2.83 -9.01
CA PHE A 113 4.01 3.03 -7.66
C PHE A 113 2.92 2.93 -6.58
N SER A 114 1.70 3.37 -6.87
CA SER A 114 0.58 3.21 -5.95
C SER A 114 0.06 1.77 -5.87
N LEU A 115 0.00 1.06 -7.00
CA LEU A 115 -0.39 -0.36 -7.06
C LEU A 115 0.72 -1.29 -6.54
N THR A 116 1.98 -0.92 -6.72
CA THR A 116 3.14 -1.72 -6.25
C THR A 116 3.56 -1.38 -4.83
N SER A 117 2.85 -0.49 -4.12
CA SER A 117 3.18 -0.18 -2.72
C SER A 117 3.25 -1.44 -1.85
N GLU A 118 2.36 -2.40 -2.05
CA GLU A 118 2.40 -3.70 -1.38
C GLU A 118 3.54 -4.61 -1.89
N LEU A 119 3.85 -4.56 -3.18
CA LEU A 119 4.94 -5.31 -3.79
C LEU A 119 6.31 -4.69 -3.46
N CYS A 120 6.40 -3.37 -3.36
CA CYS A 120 7.62 -2.67 -2.93
C CYS A 120 8.05 -3.01 -1.50
N LEU A 121 7.16 -3.60 -0.69
CA LEU A 121 7.51 -4.15 0.62
C LEU A 121 8.37 -5.42 0.53
N GLN A 122 8.25 -6.17 -0.55
CA GLN A 122 8.94 -7.44 -0.75
C GLN A 122 10.03 -7.37 -1.81
N TYR A 123 9.96 -6.39 -2.71
CA TYR A 123 10.83 -6.28 -3.88
C TYR A 123 11.35 -4.85 -4.04
N THR A 124 12.57 -4.73 -4.52
CA THR A 124 13.11 -3.45 -4.98
C THR A 124 12.73 -3.26 -6.45
N PRO A 125 11.85 -2.30 -6.80
CA PRO A 125 11.47 -2.11 -8.19
C PRO A 125 12.64 -1.55 -9.01
N ILE A 126 12.94 -2.19 -10.12
CA ILE A 126 13.87 -1.70 -11.13
C ILE A 126 13.06 -1.31 -12.37
N LEU A 127 13.11 -0.03 -12.72
CA LEU A 127 12.42 0.47 -13.89
C LEU A 127 13.30 0.35 -15.11
N GLY A 128 12.85 -0.44 -16.11
CA GLY A 128 13.51 -0.60 -17.40
C GLY A 128 12.70 0.04 -18.53
N GLN A 129 13.37 0.42 -19.61
CA GLN A 129 12.75 0.90 -20.83
C GLN A 129 13.01 -0.07 -21.97
N CYS A 130 11.98 -0.37 -22.73
CA CYS A 130 12.09 -1.12 -23.97
C CYS A 130 11.74 -0.22 -25.16
N ALA A 131 12.47 -0.36 -26.25
CA ALA A 131 12.29 0.46 -27.43
C ALA A 131 10.95 0.18 -28.16
N ASN A 132 10.47 -1.06 -28.08
CA ASN A 132 9.25 -1.48 -28.75
C ASN A 132 8.59 -2.71 -28.11
N ARG A 133 7.36 -3.00 -28.52
CA ARG A 133 6.54 -4.11 -28.04
C ARG A 133 7.19 -5.51 -28.23
N SER A 134 7.92 -5.70 -29.31
CA SER A 134 8.58 -6.98 -29.60
C SER A 134 9.73 -7.25 -28.64
N GLU A 135 10.44 -6.21 -28.24
CA GLU A 135 11.49 -6.28 -27.23
C GLU A 135 10.91 -6.62 -25.85
N VAL A 136 9.83 -5.97 -25.44
CA VAL A 136 9.11 -6.27 -24.19
C VAL A 136 8.76 -7.77 -24.13
N TRP A 137 8.12 -8.30 -25.17
CA TRP A 137 7.74 -9.72 -25.22
C TRP A 137 8.96 -10.67 -25.18
N ARG A 138 10.05 -10.28 -25.83
CA ARG A 138 11.28 -11.07 -25.81
C ARG A 138 11.88 -11.14 -24.41
N SER A 139 11.97 -10.02 -23.72
CA SER A 139 12.56 -9.94 -22.38
C SER A 139 11.69 -10.60 -21.32
N LEU A 140 10.34 -10.52 -21.43
CA LEU A 140 9.43 -11.29 -20.56
C LEU A 140 9.64 -12.80 -20.73
N LYS A 141 9.72 -13.28 -21.98
CA LYS A 141 9.93 -14.71 -22.27
C LYS A 141 11.27 -15.22 -21.79
N LYS A 142 12.28 -14.36 -21.74
CA LYS A 142 13.63 -14.72 -21.22
C LYS A 142 13.74 -14.59 -19.70
N GLY A 143 12.72 -14.07 -19.00
CA GLY A 143 12.79 -13.80 -17.60
C GLY A 143 13.72 -12.62 -17.24
N GLU A 144 13.99 -11.73 -18.19
CA GLU A 144 14.80 -10.52 -17.98
C GLU A 144 13.95 -9.38 -17.36
N MET A 145 12.63 -9.55 -17.31
CA MET A 145 11.67 -8.67 -16.63
C MET A 145 10.50 -9.48 -16.08
N ASP A 146 9.87 -8.96 -15.05
CA ASP A 146 8.77 -9.62 -14.34
C ASP A 146 7.40 -9.07 -14.77
N LEU A 147 7.32 -7.76 -15.02
CA LEU A 147 6.09 -7.06 -15.40
C LEU A 147 6.34 -6.09 -16.54
N SER A 148 5.33 -5.91 -17.39
CA SER A 148 5.38 -4.89 -18.46
C SER A 148 4.08 -4.12 -18.57
N PHE A 149 4.20 -2.85 -18.96
CA PHE A 149 3.09 -1.96 -19.30
C PHE A 149 3.16 -1.60 -20.78
N GLN A 150 2.02 -1.78 -21.47
CA GLN A 150 1.87 -1.46 -22.88
C GLN A 150 0.58 -0.66 -23.06
N LEU A 151 0.62 0.35 -23.94
CA LEU A 151 -0.58 1.00 -24.42
C LEU A 151 -1.18 0.10 -25.53
N GLU A 152 -2.45 -0.32 -25.37
CA GLU A 152 -3.19 -0.86 -26.50
C GLU A 152 -3.54 0.31 -27.42
N SER A 153 -3.07 0.25 -28.65
CA SER A 153 -3.59 1.12 -29.71
C SER A 153 -5.03 0.73 -29.98
N ALA A 154 -5.96 1.67 -29.74
CA ALA A 154 -7.35 1.54 -30.13
C ALA A 154 -7.50 1.36 -31.65
#